data_25d6d1311efa2d838d38606d3156bea9
#
_entry.id   25d6d1311efa2d838d38606d3156bea9
#
_cell.length_a   1.000
_cell.length_b   1.000
_cell.length_c   1.000
_cell.angle_alpha   90.00
_cell.angle_beta   90.00
_cell.angle_gamma   90.00
#
_symmetry.space_group_name_H-M   'P 1'
#
loop_
_entity.id
_entity.type
_entity.pdbx_description
1 polymer ?
#
loop_
_entity_poly.entity_id
_entity_poly.type
_entity_poly.pdbx_seq_one_letter_code
_entity_poly.pdbx_strand_id
1 'polypeptide(L)'
;VGVATALAAGGPGALFWMIVAAFFGMATKYTEGFLAIKYRTIDEEGHVLGGPFYYIENGMGKKWKWLAKIFAFFGVCVGLMGIGTFTQVNGIASAVTNFFDPNTSWAIHLFGRDISWVVVIAGLIVTVCTALVIIGGIKRIANVSQVVVPFMAVLYVVFAVLLLLCNVTKIPDAIVQIVQ
;
A
#
# COMPACT_ATOMS: atom_id res chain seq x y z
N VAL A 1 -2.29 -7.82 2.51
CA VAL A 1 -3.50 -7.36 3.24
C VAL A 1 -4.66 -7.16 2.27
N GLY A 2 -4.56 -6.33 1.22
CA GLY A 2 -5.67 -6.01 0.31
C GLY A 2 -6.32 -7.24 -0.36
N VAL A 3 -5.53 -8.16 -0.91
CA VAL A 3 -6.04 -9.39 -1.55
C VAL A 3 -6.75 -10.29 -0.53
N ALA A 4 -6.15 -10.45 0.66
CA ALA A 4 -6.75 -11.25 1.72
C ALA A 4 -8.09 -10.68 2.20
N THR A 5 -8.18 -9.36 2.33
CA THR A 5 -9.43 -8.67 2.70
C THR A 5 -10.50 -8.83 1.61
N ALA A 6 -10.11 -8.71 0.34
CA ALA A 6 -11.03 -8.91 -0.78
C ALA A 6 -11.57 -10.35 -0.85
N LEU A 7 -10.70 -11.34 -0.63
CA LEU A 7 -11.10 -12.75 -0.55
C LEU A 7 -12.02 -13.02 0.64
N ALA A 8 -11.74 -12.43 1.80
CA ALA A 8 -12.57 -12.60 3.00
C ALA A 8 -13.97 -11.99 2.83
N ALA A 9 -14.08 -10.87 2.12
CA ALA A 9 -15.35 -10.18 1.90
C ALA A 9 -16.14 -10.70 0.69
N GLY A 10 -15.45 -11.03 -0.40
CA GLY A 10 -16.07 -11.37 -1.69
C GLY A 10 -15.94 -12.83 -2.11
N GLY A 11 -15.33 -13.68 -1.27
CA GLY A 11 -15.09 -15.08 -1.60
C GLY A 11 -14.02 -15.28 -2.68
N PRO A 12 -13.80 -16.54 -3.15
CA PRO A 12 -12.78 -16.89 -4.14
C PRO A 12 -12.94 -16.16 -5.47
N GLY A 13 -14.18 -15.91 -5.91
CA GLY A 13 -14.49 -15.19 -7.15
C GLY A 13 -13.98 -13.75 -7.19
N ALA A 14 -13.73 -13.13 -6.03
CA ALA A 14 -13.13 -11.80 -5.96
C ALA A 14 -11.77 -11.75 -6.66
N LEU A 15 -10.98 -12.84 -6.63
CA LEU A 15 -9.69 -12.90 -7.29
C LEU A 15 -9.79 -12.77 -8.81
N PHE A 16 -10.79 -13.41 -9.42
CA PHE A 16 -11.06 -13.26 -10.85
C PHE A 16 -11.29 -11.80 -11.24
N TRP A 17 -12.18 -11.12 -10.52
CA TRP A 17 -12.49 -9.71 -10.78
C TRP A 17 -11.30 -8.78 -10.50
N MET A 18 -10.46 -9.12 -9.53
CA MET A 18 -9.23 -8.36 -9.26
C MET A 18 -8.24 -8.47 -10.43
N ILE A 19 -8.11 -9.65 -11.06
CA ILE A 19 -7.25 -9.83 -12.24
C ILE A 19 -7.78 -9.02 -13.42
N VAL A 20 -9.09 -9.07 -13.67
CA VAL A 20 -9.73 -8.27 -14.72
C VAL A 20 -9.54 -6.77 -14.46
N ALA A 21 -9.78 -6.31 -13.24
CA ALA A 21 -9.57 -4.92 -12.86
C ALA A 21 -8.10 -4.49 -13.00
N ALA A 22 -7.15 -5.36 -12.66
CA ALA A 22 -5.72 -5.09 -12.81
C ALA A 22 -5.32 -4.91 -14.28
N PHE A 23 -5.90 -5.69 -15.19
CA PHE A 23 -5.66 -5.54 -16.63
C PHE A 23 -6.04 -4.14 -17.14
N PHE A 24 -7.24 -3.66 -16.80
CA PHE A 24 -7.65 -2.30 -17.13
C PHE A 24 -6.86 -1.23 -16.35
N GLY A 25 -6.49 -1.53 -15.12
CA GLY A 25 -5.69 -0.66 -14.27
C GLY A 25 -4.29 -0.36 -14.81
N MET A 26 -3.71 -1.27 -15.59
CA MET A 26 -2.40 -1.04 -16.24
C MET A 26 -2.45 0.15 -17.20
N ALA A 27 -3.48 0.25 -18.03
CA ALA A 27 -3.66 1.38 -18.95
C ALA A 27 -3.82 2.71 -18.21
N THR A 28 -4.60 2.71 -17.12
CA THR A 28 -4.79 3.88 -16.25
C THR A 28 -3.48 4.34 -15.63
N LYS A 29 -2.71 3.41 -15.06
CA LYS A 29 -1.41 3.74 -14.44
C LYS A 29 -0.37 4.20 -15.43
N TYR A 30 -0.33 3.61 -16.62
CA TYR A 30 0.54 4.09 -17.70
C TYR A 30 0.21 5.53 -18.08
N THR A 31 -1.08 5.82 -18.27
CA THR A 31 -1.56 7.17 -18.63
C THR A 31 -1.25 8.18 -17.53
N GLU A 32 -1.50 7.85 -16.26
CA GLU A 32 -1.13 8.71 -15.12
C GLU A 32 0.37 9.04 -15.11
N GLY A 33 1.22 8.03 -15.24
CA GLY A 33 2.68 8.21 -15.26
C GLY A 33 3.14 9.06 -16.42
N PHE A 34 2.60 8.81 -17.61
CA PHE A 34 2.91 9.59 -18.81
C PHE A 34 2.50 11.07 -18.66
N LEU A 35 1.28 11.33 -18.19
CA LEU A 35 0.78 12.69 -17.98
C LEU A 35 1.57 13.42 -16.87
N ALA A 36 1.92 12.72 -15.79
CA ALA A 36 2.73 13.28 -14.71
C ALA A 36 4.11 13.75 -15.20
N ILE A 37 4.73 13.00 -16.09
CA ILE A 37 6.03 13.38 -16.69
C ILE A 37 5.85 14.49 -17.71
N LYS A 38 4.84 14.41 -18.59
CA LYS A 38 4.60 15.35 -19.67
C LYS A 38 4.27 16.77 -19.16
N TYR A 39 3.50 16.87 -18.10
CA TYR A 39 3.01 18.14 -17.55
C TYR A 39 3.71 18.52 -16.22
N ARG A 40 4.85 17.91 -15.93
CA ARG A 40 5.65 18.28 -14.76
C ARG A 40 6.15 19.73 -14.86
N THR A 41 6.25 20.39 -13.72
CA THR A 41 6.90 21.69 -13.58
C THR A 41 8.18 21.53 -12.77
N ILE A 42 9.14 22.39 -13.03
CA ILE A 42 10.39 22.45 -12.25
C ILE A 42 10.35 23.77 -11.48
N ASP A 43 10.50 23.67 -10.17
CA ASP A 43 10.53 24.83 -9.28
C ASP A 43 11.88 25.56 -9.39
N GLU A 44 11.96 26.80 -8.88
CA GLU A 44 13.17 27.63 -8.87
C GLU A 44 14.35 26.95 -8.15
N GLU A 45 14.05 26.07 -7.21
CA GLU A 45 15.02 25.23 -6.49
C GLU A 45 15.45 23.96 -7.24
N GLY A 46 14.95 23.75 -8.46
CA GLY A 46 15.24 22.56 -9.27
C GLY A 46 14.45 21.30 -8.87
N HIS A 47 13.46 21.42 -7.99
CA HIS A 47 12.60 20.30 -7.63
C HIS A 47 11.58 20.03 -8.73
N VAL A 48 11.42 18.75 -9.07
CA VAL A 48 10.43 18.29 -10.04
C VAL A 48 9.08 18.14 -9.34
N LEU A 49 8.13 18.96 -9.76
CA LEU A 49 6.73 18.92 -9.28
C LEU A 49 5.85 18.31 -10.36
N GLY A 50 5.19 17.21 -10.05
CA GLY A 50 4.33 16.48 -10.98
C GLY A 50 3.15 15.84 -10.26
N GLY A 51 2.26 15.24 -11.03
CA GLY A 51 1.10 14.53 -10.49
C GLY A 51 -0.23 15.10 -10.96
N PRO A 52 -1.36 14.59 -10.42
CA PRO A 52 -2.71 14.95 -10.87
C PRO A 52 -3.02 16.44 -10.86
N PHE A 53 -2.53 17.17 -9.86
CA PHE A 53 -2.76 18.62 -9.76
C PHE A 53 -2.19 19.35 -10.97
N TYR A 54 -0.97 18.99 -11.35
CA TYR A 54 -0.22 19.66 -12.42
C TYR A 54 -0.73 19.29 -13.80
N TYR A 55 -1.05 18.02 -14.08
CA TYR A 55 -1.57 17.68 -15.40
C TYR A 55 -3.04 18.12 -15.59
N ILE A 56 -3.84 18.29 -14.53
CA ILE A 56 -5.16 18.91 -14.62
C ILE A 56 -5.01 20.40 -14.95
N GLU A 57 -4.13 21.11 -14.24
CA GLU A 57 -3.95 22.56 -14.45
C GLU A 57 -3.27 22.87 -15.81
N ASN A 58 -2.19 22.17 -16.12
CA ASN A 58 -1.38 22.44 -17.32
C ASN A 58 -1.89 21.73 -18.58
N GLY A 59 -2.56 20.59 -18.44
CA GLY A 59 -3.08 19.79 -19.55
C GLY A 59 -4.48 20.18 -19.99
N MET A 60 -5.38 20.43 -19.04
CA MET A 60 -6.78 20.82 -19.33
C MET A 60 -6.94 22.34 -19.45
N GLY A 61 -5.96 23.11 -18.99
CA GLY A 61 -5.93 24.56 -19.07
C GLY A 61 -6.51 25.28 -17.86
N LYS A 62 -6.28 26.60 -17.83
CA LYS A 62 -6.58 27.48 -16.68
C LYS A 62 -8.04 27.45 -16.20
N LYS A 63 -8.98 27.11 -17.06
CA LYS A 63 -10.40 27.00 -16.70
C LYS A 63 -10.67 25.85 -15.72
N TRP A 64 -9.84 24.82 -15.70
CA TRP A 64 -9.99 23.64 -14.86
C TRP A 64 -9.18 23.68 -13.56
N LYS A 65 -8.57 24.83 -13.24
CA LYS A 65 -7.79 25.02 -12.01
C LYS A 65 -8.58 24.74 -10.73
N TRP A 66 -9.89 24.97 -10.74
CA TRP A 66 -10.76 24.62 -9.61
C TRP A 66 -10.80 23.12 -9.33
N LEU A 67 -10.80 22.29 -10.39
CA LEU A 67 -10.78 20.84 -10.26
C LEU A 67 -9.45 20.34 -9.64
N ALA A 68 -8.32 20.92 -10.04
CA ALA A 68 -7.01 20.64 -9.45
C ALA A 68 -6.99 20.96 -7.95
N LYS A 69 -7.60 22.09 -7.53
CA LYS A 69 -7.71 22.49 -6.12
C LYS A 69 -8.60 21.53 -5.32
N ILE A 70 -9.75 21.11 -5.87
CA ILE A 70 -10.62 20.12 -5.23
C ILE A 70 -9.88 18.79 -5.05
N PHE A 71 -9.19 18.33 -6.09
CA PHE A 71 -8.41 17.11 -6.01
C PHE A 71 -7.31 17.22 -4.95
N ALA A 72 -6.61 18.36 -4.87
CA ALA A 72 -5.60 18.61 -3.85
C ALA A 72 -6.20 18.60 -2.43
N PHE A 73 -7.37 19.21 -2.24
CA PHE A 73 -8.09 19.20 -0.97
C PHE A 73 -8.42 17.78 -0.50
N PHE A 74 -9.01 16.96 -1.39
CA PHE A 74 -9.29 15.56 -1.06
C PHE A 74 -8.00 14.76 -0.82
N GLY A 75 -6.93 15.03 -1.56
CA GLY A 75 -5.63 14.42 -1.34
C GLY A 75 -5.09 14.70 0.07
N VAL A 76 -5.22 15.93 0.54
CA VAL A 76 -4.86 16.31 1.93
C VAL A 76 -5.76 15.58 2.93
N CYS A 77 -7.06 15.53 2.71
CA CYS A 77 -7.99 14.81 3.59
C CYS A 77 -7.63 13.32 3.69
N VAL A 78 -7.32 12.67 2.58
CA VAL A 78 -6.88 11.26 2.55
C VAL A 78 -5.58 11.08 3.35
N GLY A 79 -4.62 12.00 3.19
CA GLY A 79 -3.37 11.98 3.95
C GLY A 79 -3.59 12.14 5.45
N LEU A 80 -4.43 13.09 5.86
CA LEU A 80 -4.75 13.33 7.27
C LEU A 80 -5.52 12.17 7.92
N MET A 81 -6.40 11.52 7.17
CA MET A 81 -7.14 10.34 7.66
C MET A 81 -6.29 9.07 7.71
N GLY A 82 -5.07 9.10 7.20
CA GLY A 82 -4.16 7.95 7.22
C GLY A 82 -4.70 6.73 6.46
N ILE A 83 -5.54 6.96 5.45
CA ILE A 83 -6.12 5.90 4.62
C ILE A 83 -5.00 5.10 3.96
N GLY A 84 -4.99 3.79 4.20
CA GLY A 84 -3.91 2.89 3.76
C GLY A 84 -2.83 2.67 4.83
N THR A 85 -2.43 3.67 5.60
CA THR A 85 -1.41 3.51 6.65
C THR A 85 -1.94 2.68 7.82
N PHE A 86 -3.16 2.96 8.29
CA PHE A 86 -3.76 2.23 9.41
C PHE A 86 -3.94 0.74 9.11
N THR A 87 -4.37 0.37 7.92
CA THR A 87 -4.50 -1.03 7.50
C THR A 87 -3.15 -1.74 7.44
N GLN A 88 -2.10 -1.08 6.99
CA GLN A 88 -0.75 -1.63 6.94
C GLN A 88 -0.18 -1.85 8.34
N VAL A 89 -0.29 -0.85 9.22
CA VAL A 89 0.19 -0.94 10.60
C VAL A 89 -0.58 -2.02 11.38
N ASN A 90 -1.90 -2.09 11.20
CA ASN A 90 -2.71 -3.14 11.81
C ASN A 90 -2.33 -4.54 11.30
N GLY A 91 -2.04 -4.68 10.00
CA GLY A 91 -1.54 -5.93 9.42
C GLY A 91 -0.21 -6.35 10.02
N ILE A 92 0.73 -5.43 10.21
CA ILE A 92 2.03 -5.69 10.86
C ILE A 92 1.80 -6.09 12.33
N ALA A 93 0.98 -5.32 13.07
CA ALA A 93 0.67 -5.62 14.46
C ALA A 93 0.07 -7.01 14.64
N SER A 94 -0.91 -7.36 13.81
CA SER A 94 -1.55 -8.69 13.83
C SER A 94 -0.58 -9.81 13.49
N ALA A 95 0.29 -9.62 12.49
CA ALA A 95 1.27 -10.63 12.11
C ALA A 95 2.29 -10.87 13.23
N VAL A 96 2.77 -9.80 13.86
CA VAL A 96 3.74 -9.88 14.95
C VAL A 96 3.12 -10.52 16.20
N THR A 97 1.88 -10.15 16.53
CA THR A 97 1.16 -10.77 17.67
C THR A 97 0.93 -12.26 17.43
N ASN A 98 0.44 -12.64 16.27
CA ASN A 98 0.19 -14.05 15.95
C ASN A 98 1.46 -14.90 15.97
N PHE A 99 2.62 -14.31 15.71
CA PHE A 99 3.89 -15.04 15.72
C PHE A 99 4.53 -15.12 17.11
N PHE A 100 4.56 -14.02 17.87
CA PHE A 100 5.29 -13.93 19.13
C PHE A 100 4.42 -14.12 20.37
N ASP A 101 3.12 -13.77 20.30
CA ASP A 101 2.21 -13.85 21.45
C ASP A 101 0.78 -14.22 21.00
N PRO A 102 0.59 -15.45 20.46
CA PRO A 102 -0.70 -15.90 19.95
C PRO A 102 -1.79 -15.95 21.03
N ASN A 103 -1.41 -16.09 22.29
CA ASN A 103 -2.32 -16.20 23.44
C ASN A 103 -2.51 -14.87 24.19
N THR A 104 -1.95 -13.76 23.69
CA THR A 104 -2.00 -12.44 24.37
C THR A 104 -1.63 -12.49 25.86
N SER A 105 -0.67 -13.37 26.19
CA SER A 105 -0.24 -13.61 27.56
C SER A 105 0.51 -12.42 28.18
N TRP A 106 1.05 -11.53 27.35
CA TRP A 106 1.79 -10.33 27.76
C TRP A 106 0.98 -9.06 27.45
N ALA A 107 -0.25 -8.99 27.97
CA ALA A 107 -1.13 -7.87 27.74
C ALA A 107 -1.00 -6.79 28.82
N ILE A 108 -1.05 -5.53 28.37
CA ILE A 108 -1.23 -4.35 29.23
C ILE A 108 -2.65 -3.85 29.05
N HIS A 109 -3.31 -3.58 30.14
CA HIS A 109 -4.57 -2.85 30.15
C HIS A 109 -4.32 -1.36 29.93
N LEU A 110 -4.49 -0.88 28.68
CA LEU A 110 -4.39 0.53 28.34
C LEU A 110 -5.70 0.99 27.70
N PHE A 111 -6.30 2.06 28.21
CA PHE A 111 -7.55 2.63 27.70
C PHE A 111 -8.72 1.64 27.57
N GLY A 112 -8.81 0.64 28.49
CA GLY A 112 -9.89 -0.37 28.44
C GLY A 112 -9.73 -1.43 27.35
N ARG A 113 -8.54 -1.57 26.77
CA ARG A 113 -8.19 -2.62 25.82
C ARG A 113 -6.92 -3.34 26.26
N ASP A 114 -6.91 -4.63 26.04
CA ASP A 114 -5.72 -5.46 26.25
C ASP A 114 -4.82 -5.31 25.03
N ILE A 115 -3.67 -4.66 25.23
CA ILE A 115 -2.66 -4.47 24.17
C ILE A 115 -1.45 -5.32 24.52
N SER A 116 -1.06 -6.21 23.64
CA SER A 116 0.17 -7.01 23.84
C SER A 116 1.42 -6.11 23.81
N TRP A 117 2.34 -6.34 24.73
CA TRP A 117 3.65 -5.67 24.74
C TRP A 117 4.40 -5.83 23.41
N VAL A 118 4.21 -6.94 22.75
CA VAL A 118 4.82 -7.24 21.45
C VAL A 118 4.39 -6.21 20.40
N VAL A 119 3.12 -5.80 20.39
CA VAL A 119 2.60 -4.76 19.49
C VAL A 119 3.23 -3.40 19.79
N VAL A 120 3.41 -3.07 21.06
CA VAL A 120 4.02 -1.79 21.47
C VAL A 120 5.48 -1.71 21.01
N ILE A 121 6.25 -2.77 21.22
CA ILE A 121 7.65 -2.86 20.80
C ILE A 121 7.74 -2.80 19.26
N ALA A 122 6.93 -3.58 18.56
CA ALA A 122 6.90 -3.57 17.10
C ALA A 122 6.51 -2.18 16.55
N GLY A 123 5.50 -1.54 17.14
CA GLY A 123 5.09 -0.19 16.79
C GLY A 123 6.20 0.84 17.01
N LEU A 124 6.95 0.74 18.11
CA LEU A 124 8.08 1.61 18.37
C LEU A 124 9.19 1.43 17.32
N ILE A 125 9.54 0.20 16.99
CA ILE A 125 10.57 -0.12 15.98
C ILE A 125 10.15 0.44 14.62
N VAL A 126 8.92 0.18 14.19
CA VAL A 126 8.38 0.69 12.92
C VAL A 126 8.37 2.22 12.89
N THR A 127 7.97 2.86 13.99
CA THR A 127 7.96 4.32 14.10
C THR A 127 9.37 4.92 13.97
N VAL A 128 10.34 4.35 14.66
CA VAL A 128 11.74 4.81 14.58
C VAL A 128 12.30 4.61 13.17
N CYS A 129 12.11 3.43 12.58
CA CYS A 129 12.56 3.16 11.20
C CYS A 129 11.92 4.12 10.20
N THR A 130 10.62 4.36 10.32
CA THR A 130 9.88 5.29 9.44
C THR A 130 10.36 6.72 9.63
N ALA A 131 10.55 7.17 10.86
CA ALA A 131 11.07 8.50 11.17
C ALA A 131 12.45 8.74 10.56
N LEU A 132 13.37 7.77 10.69
CA LEU A 132 14.70 7.83 10.10
C LEU A 132 14.67 7.98 8.57
N VAL A 133 13.70 7.34 7.91
CA VAL A 133 13.54 7.45 6.45
C VAL A 133 12.93 8.79 6.06
N ILE A 134 11.87 9.25 6.76
CA ILE A 134 11.15 10.49 6.44
C ILE A 134 12.02 11.73 6.67
N ILE A 135 12.80 11.77 7.75
CA ILE A 135 13.70 12.90 8.06
C ILE A 135 14.70 13.16 6.92
N GLY A 136 15.06 12.13 6.16
CA GLY A 136 15.94 12.27 4.99
C GLY A 136 15.27 12.83 3.72
N GLY A 137 13.97 13.13 3.77
CA GLY A 137 13.21 13.72 2.66
C GLY A 137 12.91 12.75 1.52
N ILE A 138 12.28 13.27 0.47
CA ILE A 138 11.75 12.47 -0.67
C ILE A 138 12.84 11.62 -1.34
N LYS A 139 14.05 12.15 -1.51
CA LYS A 139 15.17 11.41 -2.12
C LYS A 139 15.57 10.19 -1.31
N ARG A 140 15.57 10.29 0.02
CA ARG A 140 15.89 9.17 0.90
C ARG A 140 14.79 8.11 0.89
N ILE A 141 13.54 8.55 0.90
CA ILE A 141 12.38 7.67 0.77
C ILE A 141 12.47 6.86 -0.53
N ALA A 142 12.76 7.53 -1.66
CA ALA A 142 12.92 6.89 -2.96
C ALA A 142 14.05 5.85 -2.95
N ASN A 143 15.23 6.20 -2.43
CA ASN A 143 16.38 5.29 -2.37
C ASN A 143 16.13 4.07 -1.52
N VAL A 144 15.50 4.22 -0.35
CA VAL A 144 15.14 3.09 0.53
C VAL A 144 14.11 2.21 -0.15
N SER A 145 13.06 2.81 -0.74
CA SER A 145 12.03 2.06 -1.45
C SER A 145 12.58 1.29 -2.65
N GLN A 146 13.53 1.86 -3.38
CA GLN A 146 14.17 1.22 -4.53
C GLN A 146 14.89 -0.10 -4.17
N VAL A 147 15.37 -0.23 -2.95
CA VAL A 147 16.04 -1.45 -2.45
C VAL A 147 15.05 -2.38 -1.77
N VAL A 148 14.21 -1.84 -0.88
CA VAL A 148 13.31 -2.64 -0.04
C VAL A 148 12.19 -3.28 -0.85
N VAL A 149 11.60 -2.55 -1.82
CA VAL A 149 10.45 -3.07 -2.58
C VAL A 149 10.81 -4.28 -3.46
N PRO A 150 11.89 -4.27 -4.26
CA PRO A 150 12.30 -5.46 -5.01
C PRO A 150 12.63 -6.66 -4.10
N PHE A 151 13.30 -6.41 -2.99
CA PHE A 151 13.60 -7.46 -2.01
C PHE A 151 12.32 -8.11 -1.46
N MET A 152 11.34 -7.29 -1.06
CA MET A 152 10.03 -7.77 -0.62
C MET A 152 9.31 -8.56 -1.70
N ALA A 153 9.35 -8.10 -2.95
CA ALA A 153 8.71 -8.77 -4.08
C ALA A 153 9.31 -10.15 -4.33
N VAL A 154 10.64 -10.25 -4.38
CA VAL A 154 11.35 -11.54 -4.56
C VAL A 154 11.02 -12.49 -3.42
N LEU A 155 11.08 -12.03 -2.18
CA LEU A 155 10.81 -12.84 -1.02
C LEU A 155 9.36 -13.34 -1.00
N TYR A 156 8.41 -12.47 -1.35
CA TYR A 156 7.01 -12.85 -1.49
C TYR A 156 6.79 -13.93 -2.57
N VAL A 157 7.40 -13.75 -3.75
CA VAL A 157 7.28 -14.72 -4.86
C VAL A 157 7.87 -16.07 -4.45
N VAL A 158 9.03 -16.08 -3.81
CA VAL A 158 9.66 -17.32 -3.33
C VAL A 158 8.74 -18.06 -2.35
N PHE A 159 8.23 -17.38 -1.34
CA PHE A 159 7.31 -18.02 -0.39
C PHE A 159 5.99 -18.44 -1.02
N ALA A 160 5.43 -17.64 -1.92
CA ALA A 160 4.21 -18.01 -2.64
C ALA A 160 4.41 -19.26 -3.50
N VAL A 161 5.53 -19.36 -4.22
CA VAL A 161 5.86 -20.57 -5.01
C VAL A 161 6.05 -21.79 -4.10
N LEU A 162 6.76 -21.65 -3.00
CA LEU A 162 6.93 -22.73 -2.02
C LEU A 162 5.59 -23.23 -1.48
N LEU A 163 4.67 -22.31 -1.12
CA LEU A 163 3.34 -22.67 -0.64
C LEU A 163 2.52 -23.39 -1.72
N LEU A 164 2.60 -22.94 -2.97
CA LEU A 164 1.93 -23.59 -4.09
C LEU A 164 2.49 -24.99 -4.35
N LEU A 165 3.81 -25.16 -4.31
CA LEU A 165 4.46 -26.46 -4.48
C LEU A 165 4.08 -27.43 -3.36
N CYS A 166 3.98 -26.96 -2.12
CA CYS A 166 3.53 -27.78 -0.98
C CYS A 166 2.05 -28.18 -1.08
N ASN A 167 1.23 -27.46 -1.86
CA ASN A 167 -0.21 -27.67 -1.98
C ASN A 167 -0.68 -27.92 -3.42
N VAL A 168 0.17 -28.52 -4.25
CA VAL A 168 -0.11 -28.76 -5.69
C VAL A 168 -1.45 -29.48 -5.92
N THR A 169 -1.79 -30.41 -5.05
CA THR A 169 -3.04 -31.19 -5.15
C THR A 169 -4.30 -30.36 -4.96
N LYS A 170 -4.22 -29.22 -4.26
CA LYS A 170 -5.35 -28.33 -4.00
C LYS A 170 -5.53 -27.24 -5.06
N ILE A 171 -4.57 -27.09 -5.98
CA ILE A 171 -4.60 -26.04 -7.01
C ILE A 171 -5.80 -26.19 -7.95
N PRO A 172 -6.13 -27.40 -8.48
CA PRO A 172 -7.29 -27.56 -9.38
C PRO A 172 -8.60 -27.12 -8.72
N ASP A 173 -8.83 -27.56 -7.48
CA ASP A 173 -10.04 -27.21 -6.72
C ASP A 173 -10.13 -25.70 -6.46
N ALA A 174 -8.99 -25.05 -6.16
CA ALA A 174 -8.94 -23.62 -5.97
C ALA A 174 -9.27 -22.86 -7.27
N ILE A 175 -8.80 -23.31 -8.42
CA ILE A 175 -9.10 -22.71 -9.73
C ILE A 175 -10.60 -22.81 -10.02
N VAL A 176 -11.21 -23.97 -9.76
CA VAL A 176 -12.66 -24.15 -9.95
C VAL A 176 -13.45 -23.18 -9.06
N GLN A 177 -13.06 -23.02 -7.81
CA GLN A 177 -13.71 -22.09 -6.88
C GLN A 177 -13.54 -20.60 -7.25
N ILE A 178 -12.49 -20.25 -7.98
CA ILE A 178 -12.26 -18.87 -8.45
C ILE A 178 -13.18 -18.53 -9.62
N VAL A 179 -13.53 -19.53 -10.44
CA VAL A 179 -14.31 -19.33 -11.68
C VAL A 179 -15.80 -19.54 -11.46
N GLN A 180 -16.21 -20.29 -10.44
CA GLN A 180 -17.60 -20.47 -10.02
C GLN A 180 -18.09 -19.28 -9.19
#